data_0c95a9163dcbcbc683bab23a71b252bf
#
_entry.id   0c95a9163dcbcbc683bab23a71b252bf
#
_cell.length_a   1.000
_cell.length_b   1.000
_cell.length_c   1.000
_cell.angle_alpha   90.00
_cell.angle_beta   90.00
_cell.angle_gamma   90.00
#
_symmetry.space_group_name_H-M   'P 1'
#
loop_
_entity.id
_entity.type
_entity.pdbx_description
1 polymer ?
#
loop_
_entity_poly.entity_id
_entity_poly.type
_entity_poly.pdbx_seq_one_letter_code
_entity_poly.pdbx_strand_id
1 'polypeptide(L)'
;RQRQMCIRDRVYTDNDWTDNERPDGKNIKFMVDGNELNAWETVIYYCDQLKVMNYKLEPEYETNFSIFNEPSVENIFTIPMNKTLYTNQMQYLFRSRHYNHAKAYGLSGENGPSATIETLETFGYGTAAQDPRFDICYFAGEMYDLKGDIIKLDDGTVLVYLPWEVALDITDTPYEQTAGARMKKYEVDPTATKDGKLMENDIVLFRYADALLMKSEAKVRNGANGDVELNQVRSRVKAARRPATLENILSERQLELAWEGWRRQDLIRFGMFTRAYNSRPQLPNEETGYTTVFPIPEKIRVMNTKLVQNPGY
;
A
#
# COMPACT_ATOMS: atom_id res chain seq x y z
N ARG A 1 5.26 -21.76 -3.78
CA ARG A 1 4.90 -20.33 -3.97
C ARG A 1 5.06 -19.50 -2.68
N GLN A 2 4.56 -19.95 -1.52
CA GLN A 2 4.80 -19.27 -0.23
C GLN A 2 6.28 -19.19 0.16
N ARG A 3 7.10 -20.22 -0.14
CA ARG A 3 8.55 -20.21 0.13
C ARG A 3 9.31 -19.12 -0.64
N GLN A 4 8.89 -18.77 -1.84
CA GLN A 4 9.58 -17.75 -2.66
C GLN A 4 9.31 -16.32 -2.16
N MET A 5 8.11 -16.05 -1.64
CA MET A 5 7.81 -14.79 -0.96
C MET A 5 8.60 -14.64 0.35
N CYS A 6 8.66 -15.70 1.16
CA CYS A 6 9.44 -15.70 2.41
C CYS A 6 10.95 -15.51 2.18
N ILE A 7 11.50 -16.02 1.08
CA ILE A 7 12.91 -15.80 0.73
C ILE A 7 13.18 -14.35 0.36
N ARG A 8 12.30 -13.70 -0.41
CA ARG A 8 12.39 -12.28 -0.75
C ARG A 8 12.37 -11.42 0.51
N ASP A 9 11.45 -11.69 1.41
CA ASP A 9 11.28 -10.91 2.65
C ASP A 9 12.46 -11.14 3.62
N ARG A 10 12.97 -12.36 3.73
CA ARG A 10 14.12 -12.70 4.56
C ARG A 10 15.40 -12.00 4.14
N VAL A 11 15.67 -11.92 2.85
CA VAL A 11 16.87 -11.27 2.31
C VAL A 11 16.93 -9.78 2.67
N TYR A 12 15.77 -9.14 2.92
CA TYR A 12 15.69 -7.70 3.18
C TYR A 12 15.23 -7.33 4.60
N THR A 13 14.79 -8.27 5.40
CA THR A 13 14.27 -8.03 6.76
C THR A 13 15.04 -8.79 7.83
N ASP A 14 16.11 -9.49 7.48
CA ASP A 14 16.95 -10.17 8.45
C ASP A 14 17.76 -9.12 9.24
N ASN A 15 17.55 -9.09 10.55
CA ASN A 15 18.18 -8.12 11.46
C ASN A 15 19.70 -8.26 11.56
N ASP A 16 20.23 -9.34 11.07
CA ASP A 16 21.68 -9.57 11.06
C ASP A 16 22.41 -8.71 9.99
N TRP A 17 21.66 -7.93 9.20
CA TRP A 17 22.24 -7.13 8.13
C TRP A 17 21.96 -5.64 8.33
N THR A 18 23.00 -4.87 8.46
CA THR A 18 22.96 -3.41 8.28
C THR A 18 22.70 -3.09 6.81
N ASP A 19 22.29 -1.86 6.50
CA ASP A 19 22.05 -1.42 5.10
C ASP A 19 23.30 -1.62 4.20
N ASN A 20 24.51 -1.63 4.80
CA ASN A 20 25.77 -1.88 4.10
C ASN A 20 26.10 -3.37 3.92
N GLU A 21 25.44 -4.26 4.66
CA GLU A 21 25.71 -5.71 4.68
C GLU A 21 24.67 -6.52 3.92
N ARG A 22 23.62 -5.89 3.42
CA ARG A 22 22.63 -6.57 2.58
C ARG A 22 23.30 -7.14 1.34
N PRO A 23 23.16 -8.45 1.07
CA PRO A 23 23.79 -9.02 -0.10
C PRO A 23 23.23 -8.37 -1.37
N ASP A 24 24.14 -7.99 -2.28
CA ASP A 24 23.72 -7.56 -3.61
C ASP A 24 23.00 -8.74 -4.30
N GLY A 25 21.79 -8.53 -4.75
CA GLY A 25 21.01 -9.52 -5.49
C GLY A 25 21.71 -10.07 -6.72
N LYS A 26 22.75 -9.39 -7.26
CA LYS A 26 23.63 -9.92 -8.31
C LYS A 26 24.42 -11.14 -7.85
N ASN A 27 24.71 -11.23 -6.56
CA ASN A 27 25.49 -12.31 -5.96
C ASN A 27 24.62 -13.49 -5.49
N ILE A 28 23.30 -13.31 -5.46
CA ILE A 28 22.34 -14.37 -5.09
C ILE A 28 21.91 -15.09 -6.36
N LYS A 29 22.10 -16.40 -6.43
CA LYS A 29 21.82 -17.20 -7.61
C LYS A 29 20.67 -18.17 -7.41
N PHE A 30 19.88 -18.36 -8.46
CA PHE A 30 18.77 -19.29 -8.52
C PHE A 30 18.83 -20.10 -9.82
N MET A 31 18.46 -21.38 -9.74
CA MET A 31 18.25 -22.20 -10.93
C MET A 31 16.81 -22.02 -11.42
N VAL A 32 16.66 -21.50 -12.63
CA VAL A 32 15.36 -21.26 -13.28
C VAL A 32 15.39 -21.89 -14.67
N ASP A 33 14.56 -22.89 -14.89
CA ASP A 33 14.47 -23.65 -16.15
C ASP A 33 15.85 -24.13 -16.70
N GLY A 34 16.71 -24.61 -15.79
CA GLY A 34 18.04 -25.09 -16.10
C GLY A 34 19.13 -24.02 -16.29
N ASN A 35 18.78 -22.75 -16.15
CA ASN A 35 19.70 -21.61 -16.21
C ASN A 35 19.98 -21.06 -14.83
N GLU A 36 21.23 -20.70 -14.55
CA GLU A 36 21.59 -19.97 -13.34
C GLU A 36 21.36 -18.47 -13.58
N LEU A 37 20.44 -17.88 -12.84
CA LEU A 37 20.10 -16.47 -12.88
C LEU A 37 20.40 -15.80 -11.53
N ASN A 38 20.82 -14.54 -11.55
CA ASN A 38 20.87 -13.76 -10.31
C ASN A 38 19.46 -13.37 -9.83
N ALA A 39 19.34 -12.81 -8.60
CA ALA A 39 18.04 -12.50 -8.03
C ALA A 39 17.24 -11.52 -8.91
N TRP A 40 17.89 -10.52 -9.49
CA TRP A 40 17.21 -9.52 -10.33
C TRP A 40 16.76 -10.10 -11.67
N GLU A 41 17.61 -10.92 -12.29
CA GLU A 41 17.25 -11.65 -13.52
C GLU A 41 16.08 -12.61 -13.27
N THR A 42 16.06 -13.26 -12.11
CA THR A 42 14.97 -14.14 -11.70
C THR A 42 13.65 -13.37 -11.55
N VAL A 43 13.67 -12.18 -10.94
CA VAL A 43 12.47 -11.31 -10.86
C VAL A 43 12.00 -10.91 -12.25
N ILE A 44 12.91 -10.47 -13.13
CA ILE A 44 12.57 -10.09 -14.51
C ILE A 44 11.94 -11.26 -15.23
N TYR A 45 12.54 -12.44 -15.14
CA TYR A 45 12.03 -13.67 -15.78
C TYR A 45 10.59 -13.97 -15.37
N TYR A 46 10.31 -14.03 -14.05
CA TYR A 46 8.94 -14.34 -13.59
C TYR A 46 7.92 -13.23 -13.89
N CYS A 47 8.32 -11.98 -13.88
CA CYS A 47 7.44 -10.89 -14.32
C CYS A 47 7.10 -11.01 -15.82
N ASP A 48 8.03 -11.48 -16.65
CA ASP A 48 7.77 -11.71 -18.08
C ASP A 48 6.82 -12.90 -18.31
N GLN A 49 6.86 -13.95 -17.46
CA GLN A 49 5.90 -15.05 -17.53
C GLN A 49 4.45 -14.58 -17.31
N LEU A 50 4.21 -13.56 -16.49
CA LEU A 50 2.86 -13.00 -16.29
C LEU A 50 2.29 -12.45 -17.60
N LYS A 51 3.12 -11.80 -18.42
CA LYS A 51 2.69 -11.35 -19.77
C LYS A 51 2.33 -12.51 -20.67
N VAL A 52 3.09 -13.61 -20.63
CA VAL A 52 2.78 -14.84 -21.37
C VAL A 52 1.44 -15.44 -20.92
N MET A 53 1.12 -15.31 -19.64
CA MET A 53 -0.18 -15.69 -19.07
C MET A 53 -1.32 -14.71 -19.35
N ASN A 54 -1.10 -13.72 -20.23
CA ASN A 54 -2.07 -12.69 -20.62
C ASN A 54 -2.46 -11.68 -19.54
N TYR A 55 -1.71 -11.58 -18.44
CA TYR A 55 -1.89 -10.46 -17.51
C TYR A 55 -1.48 -9.14 -18.16
N LYS A 56 -2.27 -8.11 -17.93
CA LYS A 56 -2.04 -6.75 -18.46
C LYS A 56 -2.68 -5.71 -17.55
N LEU A 57 -2.26 -4.45 -17.67
CA LEU A 57 -2.92 -3.36 -16.94
C LEU A 57 -4.37 -3.21 -17.41
N GLU A 58 -5.28 -3.01 -16.46
CA GLU A 58 -6.62 -2.51 -16.77
C GLU A 58 -6.51 -1.11 -17.37
N PRO A 59 -7.32 -0.80 -18.40
CA PRO A 59 -7.34 0.56 -18.96
C PRO A 59 -7.67 1.63 -17.93
N GLU A 60 -8.64 1.35 -17.07
CA GLU A 60 -9.05 2.22 -15.99
C GLU A 60 -8.57 1.65 -14.65
N TYR A 61 -7.85 2.48 -13.89
CA TYR A 61 -7.25 2.09 -12.62
C TYR A 61 -8.26 1.52 -11.62
N GLU A 62 -9.44 2.16 -11.56
CA GLU A 62 -10.50 1.88 -10.61
C GLU A 62 -11.14 0.51 -10.80
N THR A 63 -11.11 -0.04 -12.02
CA THR A 63 -11.67 -1.37 -12.35
C THR A 63 -11.13 -2.47 -11.44
N ASN A 64 -9.86 -2.35 -11.03
CA ASN A 64 -9.23 -3.32 -10.12
C ASN A 64 -9.88 -3.37 -8.74
N PHE A 65 -10.61 -2.33 -8.34
CA PHE A 65 -11.15 -2.12 -7.00
C PHE A 65 -12.67 -1.92 -7.02
N SER A 66 -13.31 -2.16 -8.16
CA SER A 66 -14.77 -2.08 -8.31
C SER A 66 -15.47 -3.17 -7.49
N ILE A 67 -16.79 -3.06 -7.34
CA ILE A 67 -17.60 -4.02 -6.56
C ILE A 67 -17.44 -5.43 -7.13
N PHE A 68 -17.48 -5.57 -8.45
CA PHE A 68 -17.30 -6.85 -9.15
C PHE A 68 -15.97 -6.82 -9.90
N ASN A 69 -14.87 -7.02 -9.21
CA ASN A 69 -13.52 -6.95 -9.76
C ASN A 69 -12.87 -8.31 -10.08
N GLU A 70 -13.63 -9.42 -9.97
CA GLU A 70 -13.14 -10.76 -10.29
C GLU A 70 -12.66 -10.92 -11.75
N PRO A 71 -13.30 -10.28 -12.77
CA PRO A 71 -12.87 -10.43 -14.15
C PRO A 71 -11.65 -9.56 -14.52
N SER A 72 -11.07 -8.79 -13.58
CA SER A 72 -9.92 -7.95 -13.86
C SER A 72 -8.76 -8.77 -14.43
N VAL A 73 -8.26 -8.34 -15.59
CA VAL A 73 -7.10 -8.94 -16.26
C VAL A 73 -5.76 -8.53 -15.62
N GLU A 74 -5.81 -7.60 -14.69
CA GLU A 74 -4.65 -7.12 -13.93
C GLU A 74 -4.48 -7.84 -12.59
N ASN A 75 -5.58 -8.23 -11.92
CA ASN A 75 -5.56 -8.87 -10.62
C ASN A 75 -5.01 -10.31 -10.74
N ILE A 76 -3.86 -10.58 -10.10
CA ILE A 76 -3.16 -11.88 -10.15
C ILE A 76 -3.62 -12.78 -9.01
N PHE A 77 -3.80 -12.20 -7.83
CA PHE A 77 -4.24 -12.91 -6.65
C PHE A 77 -5.08 -12.01 -5.77
N THR A 78 -6.28 -12.46 -5.48
CA THR A 78 -7.25 -11.78 -4.62
C THR A 78 -7.68 -12.69 -3.48
N ILE A 79 -8.23 -12.10 -2.42
CA ILE A 79 -9.07 -12.82 -1.46
C ILE A 79 -10.49 -12.68 -2.00
N PRO A 80 -11.11 -13.78 -2.47
CA PRO A 80 -12.45 -13.72 -3.02
C PRO A 80 -13.46 -13.34 -1.92
N MET A 81 -14.35 -12.42 -2.24
CA MET A 81 -15.39 -11.94 -1.36
C MET A 81 -16.76 -12.25 -1.95
N ASN A 82 -17.68 -12.60 -1.08
CA ASN A 82 -19.09 -12.80 -1.45
C ASN A 82 -19.94 -12.61 -0.20
N LYS A 83 -20.86 -11.67 -0.24
CA LYS A 83 -21.68 -11.29 0.94
C LYS A 83 -22.57 -12.40 1.47
N THR A 84 -22.82 -13.46 0.69
CA THR A 84 -23.69 -14.59 1.10
C THR A 84 -22.91 -15.83 1.49
N LEU A 85 -21.75 -16.08 0.89
CA LEU A 85 -20.97 -17.31 1.03
C LEU A 85 -19.83 -17.17 2.04
N TYR A 86 -19.21 -16.00 2.13
CA TYR A 86 -18.05 -15.79 2.96
C TYR A 86 -18.36 -14.90 4.16
N THR A 87 -17.97 -15.37 5.34
CA THR A 87 -18.16 -14.65 6.60
C THR A 87 -17.01 -13.70 6.96
N ASN A 88 -16.03 -13.53 6.08
CA ASN A 88 -14.91 -12.66 6.31
C ASN A 88 -15.37 -11.20 6.37
N GLN A 89 -15.07 -10.56 7.49
CA GLN A 89 -15.49 -9.18 7.75
C GLN A 89 -14.33 -8.25 7.44
N MET A 90 -14.26 -7.77 6.20
CA MET A 90 -13.20 -6.84 5.76
C MET A 90 -13.54 -5.39 6.06
N GLN A 91 -14.00 -5.12 7.27
CA GLN A 91 -14.34 -3.75 7.73
C GLN A 91 -13.15 -2.77 7.71
N TYR A 92 -11.92 -3.27 7.60
CA TYR A 92 -10.73 -2.44 7.60
C TYR A 92 -10.65 -1.44 6.46
N LEU A 93 -11.24 -1.75 5.32
CA LEU A 93 -11.27 -0.86 4.16
C LEU A 93 -12.03 0.45 4.44
N PHE A 94 -12.97 0.43 5.37
CA PHE A 94 -13.84 1.58 5.64
C PHE A 94 -13.57 2.26 6.99
N ARG A 95 -12.70 1.72 7.81
CA ARG A 95 -12.36 2.25 9.13
C ARG A 95 -11.76 3.65 9.10
N SER A 96 -11.12 4.03 8.00
CA SER A 96 -10.56 5.35 7.77
C SER A 96 -11.60 6.46 7.80
N ARG A 97 -12.86 6.19 7.42
CA ARG A 97 -13.90 7.20 7.29
C ARG A 97 -14.45 7.66 8.64
N HIS A 98 -14.82 8.94 8.70
CA HIS A 98 -15.59 9.47 9.81
C HIS A 98 -16.94 8.73 9.96
N TYR A 99 -17.47 8.67 11.17
CA TYR A 99 -18.71 7.96 11.48
C TYR A 99 -19.88 8.39 10.59
N ASN A 100 -20.10 9.71 10.46
CA ASN A 100 -21.19 10.26 9.64
C ASN A 100 -20.98 10.01 8.15
N HIS A 101 -19.72 10.02 7.66
CA HIS A 101 -19.40 9.68 6.27
C HIS A 101 -19.73 8.21 5.98
N ALA A 102 -19.28 7.30 6.82
CA ALA A 102 -19.56 5.87 6.66
C ALA A 102 -21.06 5.60 6.76
N LYS A 103 -21.77 6.19 7.73
CA LYS A 103 -23.23 6.06 7.89
C LYS A 103 -24.00 6.55 6.67
N ALA A 104 -23.59 7.64 6.03
CA ALA A 104 -24.19 8.15 4.81
C ALA A 104 -24.07 7.16 3.63
N TYR A 105 -23.08 6.27 3.68
CA TYR A 105 -22.85 5.21 2.70
C TYR A 105 -23.43 3.84 3.13
N GLY A 106 -24.17 3.78 4.25
CA GLY A 106 -24.67 2.51 4.81
C GLY A 106 -23.58 1.63 5.43
N LEU A 107 -22.45 2.21 5.82
CA LEU A 107 -21.27 1.51 6.34
C LEU A 107 -21.01 1.91 7.80
N SER A 108 -20.11 1.17 8.46
CA SER A 108 -19.54 1.53 9.74
C SER A 108 -18.14 2.12 9.55
N GLY A 109 -17.90 3.32 10.10
CA GLY A 109 -16.60 3.97 10.14
C GLY A 109 -16.05 4.02 11.56
N GLU A 110 -14.75 4.22 11.68
CA GLU A 110 -14.06 4.31 12.97
C GLU A 110 -13.19 5.56 13.09
N ASN A 111 -13.29 6.48 12.12
CA ASN A 111 -12.44 7.68 12.04
C ASN A 111 -10.94 7.34 12.19
N GLY A 112 -10.51 6.24 11.59
CA GLY A 112 -9.19 5.62 11.77
C GLY A 112 -8.08 6.30 10.95
N PRO A 113 -7.20 5.51 10.31
CA PRO A 113 -5.98 6.03 9.69
C PRO A 113 -6.25 7.04 8.57
N SER A 114 -5.33 7.99 8.42
CA SER A 114 -5.30 8.97 7.32
C SER A 114 -3.98 8.92 6.55
N ALA A 115 -3.91 9.64 5.43
CA ALA A 115 -2.66 9.85 4.71
C ALA A 115 -1.65 10.61 5.59
N THR A 116 -0.36 10.29 5.45
CA THR A 116 0.72 11.07 6.06
C THR A 116 1.08 12.28 5.19
N ILE A 117 1.79 13.25 5.75
CA ILE A 117 2.29 14.43 5.02
C ILE A 117 3.13 13.99 3.80
N GLU A 118 4.03 13.02 3.97
CA GLU A 118 4.87 12.50 2.88
C GLU A 118 4.04 11.88 1.76
N THR A 119 2.88 11.31 2.10
CA THR A 119 1.94 10.80 1.09
C THR A 119 1.35 11.93 0.28
N LEU A 120 0.88 13.00 0.93
CA LEU A 120 0.33 14.18 0.24
C LEU A 120 1.38 14.84 -0.67
N GLU A 121 2.61 14.98 -0.18
CA GLU A 121 3.75 15.50 -0.95
C GLU A 121 4.06 14.62 -2.17
N THR A 122 4.09 13.29 -1.99
CA THR A 122 4.36 12.33 -3.09
C THR A 122 3.29 12.41 -4.17
N PHE A 123 2.01 12.55 -3.79
CA PHE A 123 0.90 12.75 -4.72
C PHE A 123 0.85 14.17 -5.29
N GLY A 124 1.61 15.12 -4.75
CA GLY A 124 1.55 16.53 -5.13
C GLY A 124 0.20 17.18 -4.81
N TYR A 125 -0.47 16.75 -3.73
CA TYR A 125 -1.81 17.20 -3.36
C TYR A 125 -1.90 18.72 -3.25
N GLY A 126 -2.90 19.30 -3.91
CA GLY A 126 -3.16 20.75 -3.92
C GLY A 126 -2.23 21.54 -4.86
N THR A 127 -1.42 20.88 -5.69
CA THR A 127 -0.58 21.52 -6.71
C THR A 127 -1.07 21.24 -8.12
N ALA A 128 -0.59 22.01 -9.09
CA ALA A 128 -0.87 21.76 -10.52
C ALA A 128 -0.29 20.43 -11.04
N ALA A 129 0.61 19.79 -10.28
CA ALA A 129 1.23 18.52 -10.61
C ALA A 129 0.64 17.34 -9.82
N GLN A 130 -0.53 17.50 -9.22
CA GLN A 130 -1.20 16.44 -8.46
C GLN A 130 -1.38 15.19 -9.34
N ASP A 131 -0.96 14.04 -8.79
CA ASP A 131 -1.16 12.76 -9.47
C ASP A 131 -2.66 12.41 -9.51
N PRO A 132 -3.22 12.03 -10.66
CA PRO A 132 -4.65 11.75 -10.80
C PRO A 132 -5.17 10.65 -9.88
N ARG A 133 -4.30 9.74 -9.42
CA ARG A 133 -4.67 8.66 -8.49
C ARG A 133 -5.02 9.18 -7.10
N PHE A 134 -4.67 10.42 -6.75
CA PHE A 134 -5.06 10.97 -5.44
C PHE A 134 -6.58 10.95 -5.26
N ASP A 135 -7.31 11.48 -6.23
CA ASP A 135 -8.78 11.59 -6.16
C ASP A 135 -9.49 10.22 -6.21
N ILE A 136 -8.77 9.18 -6.67
CA ILE A 136 -9.26 7.79 -6.64
C ILE A 136 -8.97 7.13 -5.30
N CYS A 137 -7.80 7.40 -4.71
CA CYS A 137 -7.33 6.72 -3.52
C CYS A 137 -7.75 7.39 -2.20
N TYR A 138 -8.10 8.69 -2.25
CA TYR A 138 -8.31 9.49 -1.05
C TYR A 138 -9.57 10.36 -1.11
N PHE A 139 -10.26 10.47 0.03
CA PHE A 139 -11.24 11.50 0.30
C PHE A 139 -10.55 12.71 0.94
N ALA A 140 -10.83 13.91 0.44
CA ALA A 140 -10.29 15.18 0.92
C ALA A 140 -11.31 16.31 0.67
N GLY A 141 -11.35 17.31 1.54
CA GLY A 141 -12.29 18.42 1.42
C GLY A 141 -13.72 18.05 1.87
N GLU A 142 -14.71 18.69 1.27
CA GLU A 142 -16.13 18.48 1.57
C GLU A 142 -16.61 17.09 1.16
N MET A 143 -17.43 16.47 2.01
CA MET A 143 -17.93 15.11 1.76
C MET A 143 -19.40 15.12 1.35
N TYR A 144 -19.70 14.25 0.38
CA TYR A 144 -21.03 14.06 -0.20
C TYR A 144 -21.43 12.58 -0.10
N ASP A 145 -22.73 12.34 0.08
CA ASP A 145 -23.27 10.98 0.05
C ASP A 145 -23.37 10.43 -1.38
N LEU A 146 -23.85 9.20 -1.53
CA LEU A 146 -24.02 8.55 -2.84
C LEU A 146 -25.08 9.22 -3.73
N LYS A 147 -25.89 10.13 -3.21
CA LYS A 147 -26.88 10.91 -3.96
C LYS A 147 -26.38 12.30 -4.34
N GLY A 148 -25.20 12.70 -3.82
CA GLY A 148 -24.62 14.02 -4.00
C GLY A 148 -25.07 15.04 -2.94
N ASP A 149 -25.73 14.60 -1.88
CA ASP A 149 -26.10 15.48 -0.77
C ASP A 149 -24.91 15.67 0.19
N ILE A 150 -24.74 16.90 0.69
CA ILE A 150 -23.64 17.25 1.59
C ILE A 150 -23.77 16.53 2.94
N ILE A 151 -22.70 15.91 3.39
CA ILE A 151 -22.68 15.21 4.68
C ILE A 151 -22.37 16.20 5.79
N LYS A 152 -23.11 16.09 6.89
CA LYS A 152 -22.95 16.95 8.08
C LYS A 152 -22.51 16.15 9.30
N LEU A 153 -21.76 16.81 10.17
CA LEU A 153 -21.48 16.35 11.52
C LEU A 153 -22.72 16.46 12.41
N ASP A 154 -22.67 15.90 13.61
CA ASP A 154 -23.81 15.86 14.53
C ASP A 154 -24.23 17.26 15.03
N ASP A 155 -23.30 18.23 14.99
CA ASP A 155 -23.57 19.64 15.32
C ASP A 155 -24.17 20.42 14.14
N GLY A 156 -24.39 19.80 12.99
CA GLY A 156 -24.91 20.37 11.77
C GLY A 156 -23.90 21.06 10.87
N THR A 157 -22.63 21.12 11.25
CA THR A 157 -21.55 21.63 10.37
C THR A 157 -21.25 20.66 9.22
N VAL A 158 -20.72 21.17 8.12
CA VAL A 158 -20.33 20.35 6.97
C VAL A 158 -19.12 19.49 7.33
N LEU A 159 -19.16 18.21 6.96
CA LEU A 159 -18.00 17.35 7.10
C LEU A 159 -16.96 17.69 6.03
N VAL A 160 -15.82 18.20 6.47
CA VAL A 160 -14.67 18.56 5.61
C VAL A 160 -13.44 17.85 6.11
N TYR A 161 -12.85 16.95 5.31
CA TYR A 161 -11.53 16.40 5.64
C TYR A 161 -10.44 17.41 5.33
N LEU A 162 -9.51 17.58 6.27
CA LEU A 162 -8.41 18.55 6.24
C LEU A 162 -7.07 17.82 6.02
N PRO A 163 -6.66 17.57 4.76
CA PRO A 163 -5.54 16.67 4.46
C PRO A 163 -4.22 17.04 5.12
N TRP A 164 -3.90 18.33 5.24
CA TRP A 164 -2.65 18.80 5.82
C TRP A 164 -2.61 18.82 7.35
N GLU A 165 -3.78 18.69 8.01
CA GLU A 165 -3.87 18.63 9.47
C GLU A 165 -3.52 17.22 9.96
N VAL A 166 -2.23 16.88 9.97
CA VAL A 166 -1.70 15.58 10.38
C VAL A 166 -0.57 15.77 11.39
N ALA A 167 -0.74 15.18 12.58
CA ALA A 167 0.29 15.14 13.62
C ALA A 167 0.23 13.81 14.37
N LEU A 168 1.26 13.52 15.19
CA LEU A 168 1.29 12.33 16.04
C LEU A 168 0.19 12.38 17.11
N ASP A 169 -0.14 13.56 17.59
CA ASP A 169 -1.21 13.79 18.55
C ASP A 169 -2.06 14.97 18.05
N ILE A 170 -3.33 14.69 17.82
CA ILE A 170 -4.34 15.66 17.41
C ILE A 170 -5.47 15.81 18.45
N THR A 171 -5.28 15.23 19.64
CA THR A 171 -6.24 15.29 20.75
C THR A 171 -6.54 16.74 21.12
N ASP A 172 -7.81 17.04 21.39
CA ASP A 172 -8.29 18.37 21.76
C ASP A 172 -8.09 19.46 20.67
N THR A 173 -7.73 19.09 19.43
CA THR A 173 -7.68 20.05 18.33
C THR A 173 -9.06 20.22 17.69
N PRO A 174 -9.34 21.36 17.02
CA PRO A 174 -10.61 21.57 16.30
C PRO A 174 -10.83 20.57 15.14
N TYR A 175 -9.78 19.91 14.70
CA TYR A 175 -9.80 18.97 13.58
C TYR A 175 -9.58 17.50 14.01
N GLU A 176 -9.68 17.17 15.29
CA GLU A 176 -9.47 15.83 15.82
C GLU A 176 -10.25 14.74 15.03
N GLN A 177 -11.47 15.06 14.62
CA GLN A 177 -12.31 14.12 13.85
C GLN A 177 -12.17 14.25 12.33
N THR A 178 -11.62 15.35 11.84
CA THR A 178 -11.58 15.68 10.41
C THR A 178 -10.17 15.72 9.82
N ALA A 179 -9.15 15.52 10.66
CA ALA A 179 -7.74 15.51 10.26
C ALA A 179 -7.41 14.46 9.18
N GLY A 180 -6.62 14.87 8.21
CA GLY A 180 -6.03 14.01 7.18
C GLY A 180 -6.97 13.56 6.07
N ALA A 181 -6.39 13.15 4.94
CA ALA A 181 -7.14 12.54 3.84
C ALA A 181 -7.45 11.06 4.15
N ARG A 182 -8.64 10.61 3.76
CA ARG A 182 -9.18 9.30 4.15
C ARG A 182 -9.22 8.33 2.97
N MET A 183 -9.19 7.03 3.25
CA MET A 183 -9.20 5.98 2.24
C MET A 183 -10.47 5.99 1.39
N LYS A 184 -10.27 5.97 0.05
CA LYS A 184 -11.37 5.92 -0.95
C LYS A 184 -11.26 4.72 -1.89
N LYS A 185 -10.09 4.23 -2.17
CA LYS A 185 -9.66 3.35 -3.26
C LYS A 185 -10.64 2.26 -3.71
N TYR A 186 -11.25 1.53 -2.76
CA TYR A 186 -12.25 0.53 -3.11
C TYR A 186 -13.62 1.18 -3.29
N GLU A 187 -14.31 0.81 -4.39
CA GLU A 187 -15.69 1.22 -4.61
C GLU A 187 -16.57 0.74 -3.44
N VAL A 188 -17.50 1.60 -3.01
CA VAL A 188 -18.43 1.26 -1.93
C VAL A 188 -19.52 0.36 -2.48
N ASP A 189 -19.65 -0.84 -1.95
CA ASP A 189 -20.80 -1.72 -2.22
C ASP A 189 -22.01 -1.27 -1.39
N PRO A 190 -23.02 -0.61 -1.98
CA PRO A 190 -24.20 -0.14 -1.26
C PRO A 190 -25.11 -1.30 -0.82
N THR A 191 -24.86 -2.51 -1.30
CA THR A 191 -25.58 -3.71 -0.93
C THR A 191 -24.90 -4.54 0.15
N ALA A 192 -23.71 -4.09 0.61
CA ALA A 192 -22.96 -4.75 1.66
C ALA A 192 -23.78 -4.88 2.95
N THR A 193 -23.76 -6.05 3.56
CA THR A 193 -24.45 -6.32 4.83
C THR A 193 -23.50 -6.16 6.02
N LYS A 194 -24.06 -6.24 7.25
CA LYS A 194 -23.31 -6.12 8.51
C LYS A 194 -22.42 -4.86 8.53
N ASP A 195 -23.03 -3.71 8.29
CA ASP A 195 -22.36 -2.39 8.30
C ASP A 195 -21.17 -2.30 7.32
N GLY A 196 -21.29 -2.90 6.13
CA GLY A 196 -20.27 -2.92 5.10
C GLY A 196 -19.17 -3.98 5.29
N LYS A 197 -19.34 -4.89 6.26
CA LYS A 197 -18.35 -5.94 6.52
C LYS A 197 -18.39 -7.08 5.51
N LEU A 198 -19.58 -7.33 4.93
CA LEU A 198 -19.79 -8.34 3.91
C LEU A 198 -20.09 -7.67 2.57
N MET A 199 -19.06 -7.52 1.77
CA MET A 199 -19.10 -6.86 0.46
C MET A 199 -18.75 -7.85 -0.66
N GLU A 200 -18.95 -7.44 -1.90
CA GLU A 200 -18.64 -8.25 -3.09
C GLU A 200 -17.23 -7.98 -3.64
N ASN A 201 -16.60 -6.84 -3.31
CA ASN A 201 -15.27 -6.52 -3.84
C ASN A 201 -14.23 -7.53 -3.37
N ASP A 202 -13.58 -8.24 -4.28
CA ASP A 202 -12.39 -9.03 -3.98
C ASP A 202 -11.25 -8.16 -3.46
N ILE A 203 -10.57 -8.62 -2.42
CA ILE A 203 -9.43 -7.91 -1.85
C ILE A 203 -8.17 -8.23 -2.65
N VAL A 204 -7.63 -7.24 -3.32
CA VAL A 204 -6.47 -7.37 -4.19
C VAL A 204 -5.19 -7.50 -3.35
N LEU A 205 -4.45 -8.60 -3.53
CA LEU A 205 -3.15 -8.82 -2.89
C LEU A 205 -1.99 -8.64 -3.87
N PHE A 206 -2.13 -9.13 -5.10
CA PHE A 206 -1.13 -9.00 -6.15
C PHE A 206 -1.80 -8.65 -7.48
N ARG A 207 -1.23 -7.68 -8.18
CA ARG A 207 -1.69 -7.26 -9.51
C ARG A 207 -0.52 -6.94 -10.44
N TYR A 208 -0.79 -6.91 -11.74
CA TYR A 208 0.24 -6.80 -12.77
C TYR A 208 1.04 -5.49 -12.71
N ALA A 209 0.44 -4.39 -12.24
CA ALA A 209 1.17 -3.14 -12.02
C ALA A 209 2.30 -3.29 -10.99
N ASP A 210 2.09 -4.03 -9.89
CA ASP A 210 3.15 -4.34 -8.93
C ASP A 210 4.27 -5.14 -9.60
N ALA A 211 3.92 -6.14 -10.42
CA ALA A 211 4.92 -6.92 -11.18
C ALA A 211 5.74 -6.05 -12.15
N LEU A 212 5.11 -5.10 -12.83
CA LEU A 212 5.81 -4.15 -13.70
C LEU A 212 6.79 -3.28 -12.91
N LEU A 213 6.38 -2.75 -11.76
CA LEU A 213 7.24 -1.94 -10.91
C LEU A 213 8.37 -2.76 -10.29
N MET A 214 8.11 -4.03 -9.90
CA MET A 214 9.16 -4.96 -9.48
C MET A 214 10.17 -5.23 -10.60
N LYS A 215 9.69 -5.41 -11.82
CA LYS A 215 10.56 -5.61 -12.99
C LYS A 215 11.39 -4.37 -13.29
N SER A 216 10.79 -3.16 -13.23
CA SER A 216 11.52 -1.90 -13.37
C SER A 216 12.63 -1.78 -12.33
N GLU A 217 12.33 -2.06 -11.06
CA GLU A 217 13.31 -2.05 -9.96
C GLU A 217 14.44 -3.07 -10.19
N ALA A 218 14.09 -4.30 -10.55
CA ALA A 218 15.07 -5.36 -10.79
C ALA A 218 16.03 -5.00 -11.94
N LYS A 219 15.51 -4.40 -13.03
CA LYS A 219 16.35 -3.89 -14.12
C LYS A 219 17.33 -2.83 -13.65
N VAL A 220 16.86 -1.81 -12.91
CA VAL A 220 17.71 -0.74 -12.39
C VAL A 220 18.78 -1.29 -11.44
N ARG A 221 18.42 -2.17 -10.51
CA ARG A 221 19.37 -2.81 -9.58
C ARG A 221 20.38 -3.70 -10.32
N ASN A 222 20.00 -4.28 -11.45
CA ASN A 222 20.89 -5.08 -12.28
C ASN A 222 21.74 -4.24 -13.28
N GLY A 223 21.56 -2.91 -13.28
CA GLY A 223 22.29 -1.97 -14.15
C GLY A 223 21.66 -1.76 -15.53
N ALA A 224 20.41 -2.18 -15.71
CA ALA A 224 19.66 -1.99 -16.96
C ALA A 224 18.62 -0.88 -16.81
N ASN A 225 18.05 -0.43 -17.95
CA ASN A 225 17.03 0.60 -17.98
C ASN A 225 15.63 0.02 -17.68
N GLY A 226 14.94 0.57 -16.68
CA GLY A 226 13.57 0.20 -16.26
C GLY A 226 12.47 1.15 -16.71
N ASP A 227 12.78 2.14 -17.57
CA ASP A 227 11.85 3.21 -17.93
C ASP A 227 10.57 2.72 -18.61
N VAL A 228 10.65 1.63 -19.36
CA VAL A 228 9.50 1.07 -20.09
C VAL A 228 8.41 0.64 -19.11
N GLU A 229 8.76 -0.16 -18.14
CA GLU A 229 7.84 -0.73 -17.16
C GLU A 229 7.27 0.36 -16.25
N LEU A 230 8.12 1.25 -15.72
CA LEU A 230 7.72 2.38 -14.90
C LEU A 230 6.71 3.27 -15.64
N ASN A 231 7.03 3.66 -16.87
CA ASN A 231 6.20 4.57 -17.64
C ASN A 231 4.98 3.89 -18.26
N GLN A 232 4.92 2.58 -18.33
CA GLN A 232 3.70 1.85 -18.68
C GLN A 232 2.64 2.03 -17.59
N VAL A 233 3.01 1.91 -16.32
CA VAL A 233 2.12 2.17 -15.18
C VAL A 233 1.66 3.63 -15.16
N ARG A 234 2.59 4.58 -15.33
CA ARG A 234 2.29 6.01 -15.32
C ARG A 234 1.37 6.45 -16.46
N SER A 235 1.58 5.92 -17.66
CA SER A 235 0.79 6.30 -18.85
C SER A 235 -0.68 5.88 -18.75
N ARG A 236 -1.00 4.79 -18.02
CA ARG A 236 -2.38 4.37 -17.76
C ARG A 236 -3.21 5.48 -17.12
N VAL A 237 -2.62 6.19 -16.15
CA VAL A 237 -3.27 7.29 -15.42
C VAL A 237 -2.92 8.67 -16.00
N LYS A 238 -2.34 8.71 -17.20
CA LYS A 238 -1.93 9.94 -17.90
C LYS A 238 -0.93 10.81 -17.11
N ALA A 239 -0.19 10.21 -16.17
CA ALA A 239 0.85 10.89 -15.42
C ALA A 239 2.10 11.11 -16.29
N ALA A 240 2.83 12.21 -16.06
CA ALA A 240 4.04 12.54 -16.79
C ALA A 240 5.11 11.46 -16.67
N ARG A 241 5.85 11.20 -17.75
CA ARG A 241 6.96 10.23 -17.77
C ARG A 241 8.07 10.64 -16.79
N ARG A 242 8.72 9.62 -16.20
CA ARG A 242 9.89 9.78 -15.32
C ARG A 242 10.98 8.77 -15.70
N PRO A 243 12.26 9.07 -15.47
CA PRO A 243 13.32 8.07 -15.55
C PRO A 243 13.16 7.04 -14.41
N ALA A 244 13.48 5.79 -14.67
CA ALA A 244 13.46 4.73 -13.69
C ALA A 244 14.73 4.78 -12.81
N THR A 245 14.71 5.65 -11.82
CA THR A 245 15.64 5.62 -10.69
C THR A 245 15.01 4.87 -9.52
N LEU A 246 15.80 4.35 -8.57
CA LEU A 246 15.26 3.70 -7.38
C LEU A 246 14.33 4.61 -6.58
N GLU A 247 14.65 5.89 -6.48
CA GLU A 247 13.82 6.91 -5.83
C GLU A 247 12.48 7.09 -6.55
N ASN A 248 12.49 7.25 -7.88
CA ASN A 248 11.27 7.39 -8.67
C ASN A 248 10.41 6.12 -8.64
N ILE A 249 11.04 4.94 -8.60
CA ILE A 249 10.32 3.67 -8.46
C ILE A 249 9.68 3.56 -7.07
N LEU A 250 10.37 3.92 -6.00
CA LEU A 250 9.81 3.91 -4.65
C LEU A 250 8.63 4.89 -4.52
N SER A 251 8.73 6.08 -5.13
CA SER A 251 7.63 7.04 -5.21
C SER A 251 6.46 6.49 -6.01
N GLU A 252 6.73 5.88 -7.18
CA GLU A 252 5.69 5.32 -8.04
C GLU A 252 4.95 4.16 -7.35
N ARG A 253 5.68 3.32 -6.61
CA ARG A 253 5.06 2.26 -5.81
C ARG A 253 4.12 2.83 -4.74
N GLN A 254 4.43 3.97 -4.12
CA GLN A 254 3.54 4.64 -3.19
C GLN A 254 2.28 5.18 -3.88
N LEU A 255 2.42 5.82 -5.06
CA LEU A 255 1.31 6.34 -5.84
C LEU A 255 0.38 5.21 -6.31
N GLU A 256 0.97 4.15 -6.85
CA GLU A 256 0.26 3.04 -7.47
C GLU A 256 -0.39 2.10 -6.44
N LEU A 257 0.34 1.75 -5.37
CA LEU A 257 -0.04 0.74 -4.40
C LEU A 257 -0.58 1.35 -3.08
N ALA A 258 -1.00 2.62 -3.10
CA ALA A 258 -1.63 3.24 -1.94
C ALA A 258 -2.77 2.37 -1.41
N TRP A 259 -2.86 2.18 -0.07
CA TRP A 259 -3.84 1.35 0.63
C TRP A 259 -3.80 -0.16 0.35
N GLU A 260 -2.79 -0.67 -0.39
CA GLU A 260 -2.61 -2.11 -0.65
C GLU A 260 -1.64 -2.81 0.33
N GLY A 261 -1.17 -2.10 1.35
CA GLY A 261 -0.34 -2.68 2.43
C GLY A 261 1.16 -2.81 2.13
N TRP A 262 1.64 -2.35 0.96
CA TRP A 262 3.02 -2.56 0.52
C TRP A 262 4.04 -1.55 1.07
N ARG A 263 3.61 -0.35 1.50
CA ARG A 263 4.53 0.77 1.79
C ARG A 263 5.56 0.45 2.85
N ARG A 264 5.16 -0.18 3.98
CA ARG A 264 6.10 -0.55 5.04
C ARG A 264 7.25 -1.42 4.50
N GLN A 265 6.90 -2.44 3.73
CA GLN A 265 7.88 -3.36 3.15
C GLN A 265 8.79 -2.69 2.13
N ASP A 266 8.24 -1.82 1.30
CA ASP A 266 9.02 -1.03 0.35
C ASP A 266 10.02 -0.12 1.07
N LEU A 267 9.60 0.57 2.12
CA LEU A 267 10.49 1.41 2.90
C LEU A 267 11.63 0.60 3.55
N ILE A 268 11.34 -0.60 4.08
CA ILE A 268 12.37 -1.51 4.62
C ILE A 268 13.34 -1.94 3.51
N ARG A 269 12.82 -2.39 2.37
CA ARG A 269 13.65 -2.86 1.24
C ARG A 269 14.56 -1.78 0.66
N PHE A 270 14.13 -0.52 0.72
CA PHE A 270 14.87 0.61 0.22
C PHE A 270 15.74 1.28 1.30
N GLY A 271 15.79 0.74 2.53
CA GLY A 271 16.56 1.31 3.65
C GLY A 271 16.03 2.66 4.14
N MET A 272 14.73 2.92 3.94
CA MET A 272 14.11 4.21 4.26
C MET A 272 13.24 4.16 5.52
N PHE A 273 12.95 2.96 6.05
CA PHE A 273 11.95 2.78 7.11
C PHE A 273 12.34 3.43 8.44
N THR A 274 13.61 3.40 8.79
CA THR A 274 14.13 3.88 10.08
C THR A 274 14.51 5.37 10.09
N ARG A 275 14.24 6.10 8.99
CA ARG A 275 14.52 7.54 8.92
C ARG A 275 13.45 8.35 9.65
N ALA A 276 13.78 9.57 10.04
CA ALA A 276 12.79 10.54 10.48
C ALA A 276 11.83 10.91 9.34
N TYR A 277 10.57 11.12 9.68
CA TYR A 277 9.51 11.63 8.80
C TYR A 277 8.97 12.95 9.37
N ASN A 278 8.26 13.74 8.57
CA ASN A 278 7.74 15.05 9.00
C ASN A 278 6.94 14.99 10.31
N SER A 279 6.12 13.95 10.46
CA SER A 279 5.28 13.74 11.65
C SER A 279 5.85 12.75 12.68
N ARG A 280 7.02 12.19 12.42
CA ARG A 280 7.62 11.15 13.28
C ARG A 280 9.13 11.33 13.38
N PRO A 281 9.68 11.64 14.55
CA PRO A 281 11.12 11.61 14.78
C PRO A 281 11.65 10.17 14.68
N GLN A 282 12.92 10.03 14.35
CA GLN A 282 13.62 8.75 14.47
C GLN A 282 13.65 8.32 15.93
N LEU A 283 13.36 7.06 16.21
CA LEU A 283 13.42 6.51 17.57
C LEU A 283 14.88 6.27 18.01
N PRO A 284 15.19 6.28 19.33
CA PRO A 284 16.52 5.93 19.81
C PRO A 284 16.97 4.57 19.28
N ASN A 285 18.20 4.50 18.78
CA ASN A 285 18.84 3.31 18.20
C ASN A 285 18.10 2.69 16.98
N GLU A 286 17.18 3.42 16.37
CA GLU A 286 16.41 2.91 15.22
C GLU A 286 17.28 2.70 13.98
N GLU A 287 18.43 3.36 13.90
CA GLU A 287 19.45 3.15 12.86
C GLU A 287 19.99 1.71 12.83
N THR A 288 19.86 0.96 13.93
CA THR A 288 20.18 -0.47 13.96
C THR A 288 19.19 -1.35 13.20
N GLY A 289 18.06 -0.78 12.77
CA GLY A 289 17.02 -1.49 12.04
C GLY A 289 16.08 -2.33 12.93
N TYR A 290 16.17 -2.27 14.25
CA TYR A 290 15.36 -3.14 15.13
C TYR A 290 13.85 -2.98 14.89
N THR A 291 13.37 -1.80 14.53
CA THR A 291 11.95 -1.55 14.24
C THR A 291 11.46 -2.18 12.95
N THR A 292 12.34 -2.73 12.11
CA THR A 292 11.96 -3.43 10.87
C THR A 292 11.28 -4.77 11.14
N VAL A 293 11.50 -5.34 12.32
CA VAL A 293 10.80 -6.56 12.80
C VAL A 293 9.89 -6.23 13.98
N PHE A 294 8.93 -7.09 14.24
CA PHE A 294 8.05 -6.94 15.41
C PHE A 294 8.66 -7.63 16.64
N PRO A 295 8.44 -7.08 17.86
CA PRO A 295 8.83 -7.77 19.07
C PRO A 295 8.01 -9.07 19.23
N ILE A 296 8.63 -10.09 19.82
CA ILE A 296 7.89 -11.27 20.26
C ILE A 296 6.99 -10.84 21.44
N PRO A 297 5.66 -11.03 21.37
CA PRO A 297 4.75 -10.61 22.44
C PRO A 297 5.16 -11.21 23.79
N GLU A 298 5.20 -10.39 24.84
CA GLU A 298 5.62 -10.82 26.17
C GLU A 298 4.85 -12.04 26.69
N LYS A 299 3.53 -12.09 26.43
CA LYS A 299 2.70 -13.26 26.76
C LYS A 299 3.24 -14.56 26.18
N ILE A 300 3.77 -14.53 24.96
CA ILE A 300 4.34 -15.72 24.30
C ILE A 300 5.69 -16.07 24.90
N ARG A 301 6.53 -15.09 25.24
CA ARG A 301 7.82 -15.31 25.91
C ARG A 301 7.67 -15.91 27.29
N VAL A 302 6.70 -15.44 28.06
CA VAL A 302 6.40 -16.01 29.38
C VAL A 302 5.93 -17.47 29.27
N MET A 303 5.18 -17.82 28.25
CA MET A 303 4.73 -19.20 28.00
C MET A 303 5.84 -20.12 27.48
N ASN A 304 6.86 -19.57 26.82
CA ASN A 304 8.00 -20.31 26.28
C ASN A 304 9.30 -19.57 26.60
N THR A 305 9.89 -19.89 27.73
CA THR A 305 11.13 -19.27 28.25
C THR A 305 12.38 -19.52 27.40
N LYS A 306 12.29 -20.37 26.36
CA LYS A 306 13.37 -20.60 25.40
C LYS A 306 13.39 -19.54 24.29
N LEU A 307 12.35 -18.72 24.17
CA LEU A 307 12.30 -17.64 23.19
C LEU A 307 13.14 -16.45 23.67
N VAL A 308 14.13 -16.10 22.88
CA VAL A 308 14.92 -14.88 23.05
C VAL A 308 14.24 -13.76 22.27
N GLN A 309 14.11 -12.58 22.88
CA GLN A 309 13.53 -11.41 22.22
C GLN A 309 14.41 -10.95 21.06
N ASN A 310 13.79 -10.37 20.03
CA ASN A 310 14.51 -9.73 18.95
C ASN A 310 15.38 -8.59 19.50
N PRO A 311 16.60 -8.38 18.96
CA PRO A 311 17.47 -7.29 19.38
C PRO A 311 16.76 -5.93 19.35
N GLY A 312 17.00 -5.10 20.36
CA GLY A 312 16.40 -3.76 20.46
C GLY A 312 15.07 -3.68 21.21
N TYR A 313 14.50 -4.83 21.64
CA TYR A 313 13.23 -4.90 22.40
C TYR A 313 13.42 -5.48 23.79
#